data_beb4fcb15b61270057c7d0761f882a31
#
_entry.id   beb4fcb15b61270057c7d0761f882a31
#
_cell.length_a   1.000
_cell.length_b   1.000
_cell.length_c   1.000
_cell.angle_alpha   90.00
_cell.angle_beta   90.00
_cell.angle_gamma   90.00
#
_symmetry.space_group_name_H-M   'P 1'
#
loop_
_entity.id
_entity.type
_entity.pdbx_description
1 polymer ?
#
loop_
_entity_poly.entity_id
_entity_poly.type
_entity_poly.pdbx_seq_one_letter_code
_entity_poly.pdbx_strand_id
1 'polypeptide(L)'
;MSKKNLLSGRDKELQELAEQYEAAKAENKPIYLDADDLADLADWYAMHRKNSQATEVVEYGLSLHPGSTPLLVEQAYLFMDARERDKAKQVIEEITEDYSSEVKVLKANILLGEGKIDEAEQLLDSIEDKEDLANIVDVSYMYIDMGYPDKAVPWLTRGLEKYAEEEEYLAVTADCFLAQGLKDKAEMFYNKLIDKNPYSAPYWFGLARCYFEQQLFDKAIESCD
;
A
#
# COMPACT_ATOMS: atom_id res chain seq x y z
N MET A 1 3.83 -2.53 -3.02
CA MET A 1 2.65 -1.69 -3.31
C MET A 1 2.29 -0.94 -2.05
N SER A 2 2.48 0.36 -2.08
CA SER A 2 2.24 1.24 -0.95
C SER A 2 0.74 1.38 -0.64
N LYS A 3 0.42 1.82 0.57
CA LYS A 3 -0.90 2.05 1.17
C LYS A 3 -1.93 2.55 0.16
N LYS A 4 -2.88 1.71 -0.24
CA LYS A 4 -4.08 2.15 -0.98
C LYS A 4 -5.01 2.91 -0.03
N ASN A 5 -4.65 4.13 0.32
CA ASN A 5 -5.56 5.05 0.99
C ASN A 5 -6.57 5.61 -0.02
N LEU A 6 -7.70 4.93 -0.17
CA LEU A 6 -8.85 5.35 -0.99
C LEU A 6 -9.78 6.29 -0.19
N LEU A 7 -9.25 7.31 0.43
CA LEU A 7 -10.06 8.33 1.08
C LEU A 7 -10.20 9.53 0.14
N SER A 8 -11.34 9.68 -0.51
CA SER A 8 -11.63 10.76 -1.45
C SER A 8 -11.36 12.19 -0.92
N GLY A 9 -11.39 12.39 0.40
CA GLY A 9 -11.04 13.66 1.05
C GLY A 9 -9.53 13.87 1.10
N ARG A 10 -8.78 12.88 1.57
CA ARG A 10 -7.32 12.95 1.68
C ARG A 10 -6.65 12.95 0.31
N ASP A 11 -7.17 12.21 -0.66
CA ASP A 11 -6.65 12.22 -2.03
C ASP A 11 -6.74 13.62 -2.65
N LYS A 12 -7.85 14.34 -2.41
CA LYS A 12 -8.00 15.72 -2.87
C LYS A 12 -7.04 16.68 -2.18
N GLU A 13 -6.83 16.55 -0.88
CA GLU A 13 -5.85 17.35 -0.12
C GLU A 13 -4.43 17.11 -0.64
N LEU A 14 -4.07 15.85 -0.89
CA LEU A 14 -2.77 15.49 -1.45
C LEU A 14 -2.61 15.96 -2.89
N GLN A 15 -3.67 15.94 -3.70
CA GLN A 15 -3.65 16.54 -5.02
C GLN A 15 -3.39 18.04 -4.97
N GLU A 16 -4.07 18.76 -4.07
CA GLU A 16 -3.86 20.21 -3.88
C GLU A 16 -2.42 20.50 -3.40
N LEU A 17 -1.87 19.65 -2.52
CA LEU A 17 -0.48 19.73 -2.07
C LEU A 17 0.50 19.49 -3.22
N ALA A 18 0.24 18.49 -4.08
CA ALA A 18 1.04 18.21 -5.27
C ALA A 18 1.07 19.42 -6.23
N GLU A 19 -0.09 20.04 -6.47
CA GLU A 19 -0.18 21.25 -7.32
C GLU A 19 0.63 22.41 -6.71
N GLN A 20 0.59 22.60 -5.40
CA GLN A 20 1.39 23.63 -4.71
C GLN A 20 2.89 23.34 -4.80
N TYR A 21 3.29 22.08 -4.60
CA TYR A 21 4.68 21.65 -4.70
C TYR A 21 5.24 21.88 -6.11
N GLU A 22 4.52 21.47 -7.15
CA GLU A 22 4.92 21.64 -8.55
C GLU A 22 4.97 23.14 -8.94
N ALA A 23 4.04 23.96 -8.46
CA ALA A 23 4.04 25.40 -8.71
C ALA A 23 5.27 26.09 -8.10
N ALA A 24 5.59 25.76 -6.84
CA ALA A 24 6.76 26.31 -6.16
C ALA A 24 8.07 25.90 -6.88
N LYS A 25 8.16 24.65 -7.31
CA LYS A 25 9.28 24.12 -8.07
C LYS A 25 9.44 24.85 -9.42
N ALA A 26 8.35 25.03 -10.17
CA ALA A 26 8.37 25.74 -11.46
C ALA A 26 8.85 27.19 -11.34
N GLU A 27 8.58 27.82 -10.19
CA GLU A 27 9.01 29.18 -9.87
C GLU A 27 10.40 29.26 -9.21
N ASN A 28 11.08 28.11 -9.02
CA ASN A 28 12.33 28.01 -8.24
C ASN A 28 12.20 28.62 -6.82
N LYS A 29 11.02 28.52 -6.22
CA LYS A 29 10.77 28.97 -4.86
C LYS A 29 10.93 27.80 -3.89
N PRO A 30 11.63 28.01 -2.74
CA PRO A 30 11.65 26.98 -1.72
C PRO A 30 10.24 26.79 -1.15
N ILE A 31 9.81 25.55 -1.01
CA ILE A 31 8.62 25.19 -0.27
C ILE A 31 9.06 24.38 0.95
N TYR A 32 8.67 24.82 2.15
CA TYR A 32 8.93 24.06 3.35
C TYR A 32 7.66 23.28 3.71
N LEU A 33 7.79 21.95 3.72
CA LEU A 33 6.79 21.00 4.18
C LEU A 33 7.43 20.15 5.27
N ASP A 34 6.64 19.66 6.17
CA ASP A 34 7.17 18.72 7.18
C ASP A 34 7.43 17.33 6.55
N ALA A 35 8.04 16.46 7.36
CA ALA A 35 8.47 15.16 6.87
C ALA A 35 7.29 14.23 6.53
N ASP A 36 6.21 14.33 7.31
CA ASP A 36 5.02 13.51 7.11
C ASP A 36 4.27 13.95 5.85
N ASP A 37 4.10 15.26 5.63
CA ASP A 37 3.50 15.81 4.42
C ASP A 37 4.27 15.40 3.15
N LEU A 38 5.61 15.41 3.22
CA LEU A 38 6.47 15.00 2.09
C LEU A 38 6.41 13.48 1.85
N ALA A 39 6.33 12.68 2.90
CA ALA A 39 6.17 11.24 2.78
C ALA A 39 4.80 10.89 2.18
N ASP A 40 3.72 11.49 2.67
CA ASP A 40 2.38 11.32 2.12
C ASP A 40 2.29 11.76 0.65
N LEU A 41 2.96 12.86 0.30
CA LEU A 41 3.03 13.33 -1.10
C LEU A 41 3.80 12.37 -2.00
N ALA A 42 4.88 11.80 -1.51
CA ALA A 42 5.67 10.82 -2.25
C ALA A 42 4.86 9.54 -2.49
N ASP A 43 4.18 9.01 -1.45
CA ASP A 43 3.27 7.87 -1.57
C ASP A 43 2.15 8.15 -2.58
N TRP A 44 1.53 9.33 -2.50
CA TRP A 44 0.50 9.75 -3.46
C TRP A 44 1.02 9.73 -4.90
N TYR A 45 2.22 10.24 -5.18
CA TYR A 45 2.81 10.16 -6.51
C TYR A 45 3.08 8.72 -6.94
N ALA A 46 3.59 7.87 -6.04
CA ALA A 46 3.85 6.46 -6.32
C ALA A 46 2.56 5.71 -6.67
N MET A 47 1.46 5.93 -5.90
CA MET A 47 0.14 5.37 -6.19
C MET A 47 -0.39 5.77 -7.57
N HIS A 48 -0.10 7.00 -8.03
CA HIS A 48 -0.47 7.50 -9.36
C HIS A 48 0.55 7.12 -10.45
N ARG A 49 1.46 6.19 -10.18
CA ARG A 49 2.52 5.71 -11.08
C ARG A 49 3.48 6.81 -11.55
N LYS A 50 3.61 7.87 -10.77
CA LYS A 50 4.52 8.99 -11.00
C LYS A 50 5.81 8.79 -10.18
N ASN A 51 6.46 7.63 -10.34
CA ASN A 51 7.60 7.23 -9.51
C ASN A 51 8.78 8.21 -9.57
N SER A 52 8.96 8.92 -10.68
CA SER A 52 10.02 9.94 -10.79
C SER A 52 9.76 11.12 -9.86
N GLN A 53 8.50 11.58 -9.78
CA GLN A 53 8.10 12.64 -8.86
C GLN A 53 8.16 12.17 -7.41
N ALA A 54 7.73 10.94 -7.12
CA ALA A 54 7.86 10.36 -5.79
C ALA A 54 9.32 10.35 -5.31
N THR A 55 10.24 9.86 -6.15
CA THR A 55 11.68 9.86 -5.83
C THR A 55 12.20 11.27 -5.57
N GLU A 56 11.84 12.24 -6.40
CA GLU A 56 12.28 13.62 -6.24
C GLU A 56 11.77 14.24 -4.94
N VAL A 57 10.49 14.00 -4.58
CA VAL A 57 9.92 14.48 -3.31
C VAL A 57 10.65 13.86 -2.11
N VAL A 58 10.95 12.57 -2.15
CA VAL A 58 11.70 11.90 -1.09
C VAL A 58 13.11 12.47 -0.96
N GLU A 59 13.83 12.65 -2.07
CA GLU A 59 15.19 13.23 -2.07
C GLU A 59 15.16 14.65 -1.51
N TYR A 60 14.21 15.47 -1.95
CA TYR A 60 14.00 16.81 -1.42
C TYR A 60 13.69 16.78 0.08
N GLY A 61 12.77 15.91 0.49
CA GLY A 61 12.38 15.73 1.88
C GLY A 61 13.57 15.34 2.77
N LEU A 62 14.37 14.37 2.36
CA LEU A 62 15.57 13.94 3.11
C LEU A 62 16.65 15.03 3.15
N SER A 63 16.68 15.94 2.19
CA SER A 63 17.57 17.12 2.25
C SER A 63 17.15 18.12 3.33
N LEU A 64 15.86 18.24 3.61
CA LEU A 64 15.29 19.10 4.65
C LEU A 64 15.25 18.43 6.02
N HIS A 65 14.94 17.14 6.04
CA HIS A 65 14.72 16.32 7.23
C HIS A 65 15.60 15.06 7.19
N PRO A 66 16.92 15.19 7.35
CA PRO A 66 17.84 14.05 7.31
C PRO A 66 17.49 13.01 8.37
N GLY A 67 17.40 11.73 7.97
CA GLY A 67 17.11 10.63 8.87
C GLY A 67 15.64 10.51 9.29
N SER A 68 14.73 11.23 8.63
CA SER A 68 13.27 11.08 8.87
C SER A 68 12.80 9.67 8.53
N THR A 69 12.24 8.98 9.52
CA THR A 69 11.73 7.60 9.36
C THR A 69 10.64 7.50 8.29
N PRO A 70 9.60 8.37 8.24
CA PRO A 70 8.59 8.31 7.17
C PRO A 70 9.20 8.40 5.76
N LEU A 71 10.13 9.33 5.55
CA LEU A 71 10.78 9.52 4.26
C LEU A 71 11.72 8.35 3.87
N LEU A 72 12.44 7.78 4.85
CA LEU A 72 13.26 6.58 4.63
C LEU A 72 12.39 5.37 4.30
N VAL A 73 11.23 5.24 4.91
CA VAL A 73 10.25 4.19 4.59
C VAL A 73 9.77 4.32 3.14
N GLU A 74 9.39 5.51 2.71
CA GLU A 74 8.97 5.75 1.32
C GLU A 74 10.12 5.50 0.33
N GLN A 75 11.35 5.92 0.67
CA GLN A 75 12.53 5.63 -0.15
C GLN A 75 12.76 4.14 -0.32
N ALA A 76 12.61 3.37 0.76
CA ALA A 76 12.76 1.92 0.70
C ALA A 76 11.68 1.27 -0.16
N TYR A 77 10.41 1.69 -0.06
CA TYR A 77 9.34 1.21 -0.93
C TYR A 77 9.59 1.53 -2.40
N LEU A 78 10.06 2.74 -2.73
CA LEU A 78 10.42 3.11 -4.10
C LEU A 78 11.54 2.22 -4.66
N PHE A 79 12.56 1.90 -3.86
CA PHE A 79 13.61 0.96 -4.27
C PHE A 79 13.09 -0.47 -4.44
N MET A 80 12.13 -0.91 -3.61
CA MET A 80 11.51 -2.22 -3.75
C MET A 80 10.68 -2.31 -5.04
N ASP A 81 9.91 -1.29 -5.37
CA ASP A 81 9.15 -1.19 -6.61
C ASP A 81 10.06 -1.17 -7.85
N ALA A 82 11.22 -0.51 -7.75
CA ALA A 82 12.26 -0.52 -8.77
C ALA A 82 13.05 -1.84 -8.84
N ARG A 83 12.78 -2.82 -7.96
CA ARG A 83 13.50 -4.09 -7.79
C ARG A 83 14.96 -3.92 -7.35
N GLU A 84 15.30 -2.80 -6.76
CA GLU A 84 16.63 -2.47 -6.22
C GLU A 84 16.75 -2.89 -4.75
N ARG A 85 16.57 -4.17 -4.45
CA ARG A 85 16.46 -4.72 -3.09
C ARG A 85 17.67 -4.38 -2.20
N ASP A 86 18.88 -4.35 -2.76
CA ASP A 86 20.09 -4.04 -1.98
C ASP A 86 20.07 -2.60 -1.48
N LYS A 87 19.56 -1.65 -2.29
CA LYS A 87 19.39 -0.26 -1.87
C LYS A 87 18.28 -0.13 -0.83
N ALA A 88 17.14 -0.80 -1.04
CA ALA A 88 16.06 -0.82 -0.04
C ALA A 88 16.58 -1.29 1.33
N LYS A 89 17.41 -2.36 1.34
CA LYS A 89 17.99 -2.89 2.57
C LYS A 89 18.94 -1.89 3.25
N GLN A 90 19.78 -1.20 2.48
CA GLN A 90 20.67 -0.17 3.02
C GLN A 90 19.89 0.96 3.69
N VAL A 91 18.82 1.45 3.04
CA VAL A 91 17.95 2.48 3.61
C VAL A 91 17.27 2.01 4.90
N ILE A 92 16.80 0.76 4.93
CA ILE A 92 16.16 0.17 6.11
C ILE A 92 17.15 0.05 7.29
N GLU A 93 18.45 -0.18 7.02
CA GLU A 93 19.48 -0.21 8.04
C GLU A 93 19.75 1.19 8.64
N GLU A 94 19.44 2.27 7.93
CA GLU A 94 19.52 3.65 8.42
C GLU A 94 18.36 4.02 9.36
N ILE A 95 17.23 3.28 9.30
CA ILE A 95 16.06 3.53 10.14
C ILE A 95 16.38 3.08 11.58
N THR A 96 16.51 4.06 12.47
CA THR A 96 16.81 3.84 13.90
C THR A 96 15.55 3.57 14.73
N GLU A 97 14.39 4.02 14.27
CA GLU A 97 13.09 3.83 14.91
C GLU A 97 12.46 2.51 14.43
N ASP A 98 12.70 1.43 15.15
CA ASP A 98 12.25 0.08 14.76
C ASP A 98 10.97 -0.40 15.48
N TYR A 99 10.38 0.46 16.29
CA TYR A 99 9.17 0.15 17.05
C TYR A 99 7.88 0.34 16.24
N SER A 100 7.88 1.15 15.18
CA SER A 100 6.67 1.39 14.39
C SER A 100 6.24 0.14 13.63
N SER A 101 4.93 -0.08 13.53
CA SER A 101 4.36 -1.21 12.79
C SER A 101 4.78 -1.18 11.32
N GLU A 102 4.80 -0.02 10.72
CA GLU A 102 5.18 0.20 9.33
C GLU A 102 6.62 -0.23 9.04
N VAL A 103 7.57 0.17 9.90
CA VAL A 103 8.98 -0.27 9.79
C VAL A 103 9.08 -1.79 9.96
N LYS A 104 8.30 -2.38 10.87
CA LYS A 104 8.26 -3.84 11.06
C LYS A 104 7.73 -4.56 9.80
N VAL A 105 6.66 -4.03 9.19
CA VAL A 105 6.10 -4.58 7.94
C VAL A 105 7.13 -4.48 6.81
N LEU A 106 7.80 -3.33 6.67
CA LEU A 106 8.83 -3.12 5.67
C LEU A 106 10.02 -4.11 5.85
N LYS A 107 10.52 -4.26 7.08
CA LYS A 107 11.58 -5.24 7.42
C LYS A 107 11.12 -6.69 7.16
N ALA A 108 9.88 -7.02 7.49
CA ALA A 108 9.31 -8.35 7.24
C ALA A 108 9.21 -8.64 5.72
N ASN A 109 8.87 -7.65 4.91
CA ASN A 109 8.83 -7.79 3.45
C ASN A 109 10.21 -8.17 2.88
N ILE A 110 11.27 -7.52 3.34
CA ILE A 110 12.65 -7.88 2.95
C ILE A 110 12.99 -9.32 3.37
N LEU A 111 12.68 -9.69 4.62
CA LEU A 111 12.93 -11.05 5.14
C LEU A 111 12.19 -12.11 4.32
N LEU A 112 10.93 -11.86 3.97
CA LEU A 112 10.17 -12.76 3.08
C LEU A 112 10.82 -12.88 1.70
N GLY A 113 11.30 -11.77 1.15
CA GLY A 113 12.03 -11.76 -0.13
C GLY A 113 13.36 -12.52 -0.09
N GLU A 114 13.97 -12.67 1.09
CA GLU A 114 15.16 -13.48 1.34
C GLU A 114 14.81 -14.97 1.68
N GLY A 115 13.51 -15.30 1.77
CA GLY A 115 13.05 -16.63 2.16
C GLY A 115 13.11 -16.92 3.66
N LYS A 116 13.34 -15.89 4.49
CA LYS A 116 13.43 -15.98 5.97
C LYS A 116 12.04 -15.84 6.60
N ILE A 117 11.16 -16.79 6.28
CA ILE A 117 9.74 -16.72 6.64
C ILE A 117 9.54 -16.63 8.15
N ASP A 118 10.23 -17.49 8.92
CA ASP A 118 10.08 -17.55 10.37
C ASP A 118 10.52 -16.25 11.07
N GLU A 119 11.59 -15.61 10.57
CA GLU A 119 12.07 -14.32 11.09
C GLU A 119 11.06 -13.19 10.79
N ALA A 120 10.47 -13.20 9.59
CA ALA A 120 9.43 -12.24 9.22
C ALA A 120 8.19 -12.40 10.11
N GLU A 121 7.73 -13.63 10.35
CA GLU A 121 6.58 -13.89 11.22
C GLU A 121 6.83 -13.44 12.67
N GLN A 122 8.02 -13.73 13.21
CA GLN A 122 8.39 -13.26 14.56
C GLN A 122 8.38 -11.74 14.66
N LEU A 123 8.86 -11.05 13.63
CA LEU A 123 8.86 -9.59 13.58
C LEU A 123 7.43 -9.04 13.54
N LEU A 124 6.57 -9.58 12.68
CA LEU A 124 5.16 -9.18 12.59
C LEU A 124 4.39 -9.51 13.87
N ASP A 125 4.75 -10.62 14.54
CA ASP A 125 4.18 -10.97 15.83
C ASP A 125 4.57 -9.99 16.95
N SER A 126 5.60 -9.18 16.77
CA SER A 126 6.00 -8.12 17.70
C SER A 126 5.21 -6.81 17.52
N ILE A 127 4.34 -6.69 16.50
CA ILE A 127 3.43 -5.56 16.33
C ILE A 127 2.45 -5.53 17.51
N GLU A 128 2.32 -4.39 18.19
CA GLU A 128 1.48 -4.26 19.38
C GLU A 128 0.00 -4.20 19.01
N ASP A 129 -0.37 -3.32 18.09
CA ASP A 129 -1.75 -3.07 17.65
C ASP A 129 -2.16 -3.93 16.44
N LYS A 130 -2.16 -5.26 16.60
CA LYS A 130 -2.52 -6.21 15.53
C LYS A 130 -3.98 -6.13 15.08
N GLU A 131 -4.84 -5.47 15.84
CA GLU A 131 -6.25 -5.27 15.54
C GLU A 131 -6.53 -3.89 14.90
N ASP A 132 -5.52 -3.07 14.73
CA ASP A 132 -5.63 -1.83 13.99
C ASP A 132 -5.84 -2.09 12.49
N LEU A 133 -6.71 -1.28 11.87
CA LEU A 133 -7.07 -1.47 10.44
C LEU A 133 -5.86 -1.34 9.53
N ALA A 134 -5.03 -0.32 9.73
CA ALA A 134 -3.87 -0.10 8.88
C ALA A 134 -2.89 -1.28 8.97
N ASN A 135 -2.61 -1.79 10.18
CA ASN A 135 -1.74 -2.95 10.37
C ASN A 135 -2.31 -4.22 9.72
N ILE A 136 -3.63 -4.44 9.81
CA ILE A 136 -4.30 -5.58 9.16
C ILE A 136 -4.16 -5.47 7.63
N VAL A 137 -4.40 -4.29 7.08
CA VAL A 137 -4.34 -4.04 5.63
C VAL A 137 -2.91 -4.18 5.12
N ASP A 138 -1.95 -3.50 5.74
CA ASP A 138 -0.55 -3.47 5.32
C ASP A 138 0.08 -4.87 5.34
N VAL A 139 -0.08 -5.60 6.45
CA VAL A 139 0.45 -6.97 6.56
C VAL A 139 -0.24 -7.92 5.58
N SER A 140 -1.54 -7.77 5.37
CA SER A 140 -2.28 -8.64 4.45
C SER A 140 -1.85 -8.40 3.01
N TYR A 141 -1.72 -7.14 2.56
CA TYR A 141 -1.21 -6.83 1.23
C TYR A 141 0.23 -7.30 1.05
N MET A 142 1.10 -7.10 2.06
CA MET A 142 2.47 -7.60 2.02
C MET A 142 2.51 -9.13 1.75
N TYR A 143 1.70 -9.92 2.47
CA TYR A 143 1.65 -11.36 2.25
C TYR A 143 1.07 -11.73 0.86
N ILE A 144 0.04 -11.02 0.40
CA ILE A 144 -0.56 -11.23 -0.93
C ILE A 144 0.48 -10.96 -2.03
N ASP A 145 1.18 -9.82 -1.96
CA ASP A 145 2.18 -9.40 -2.96
C ASP A 145 3.40 -10.34 -2.98
N MET A 146 3.75 -10.91 -1.83
CA MET A 146 4.83 -11.89 -1.70
C MET A 146 4.41 -13.32 -2.10
N GLY A 147 3.13 -13.53 -2.48
CA GLY A 147 2.61 -14.84 -2.90
C GLY A 147 2.25 -15.79 -1.75
N TYR A 148 2.01 -15.26 -0.56
CA TYR A 148 1.59 -16.00 0.64
C TYR A 148 0.17 -15.62 1.12
N PRO A 149 -0.87 -15.65 0.25
CA PRO A 149 -2.20 -15.16 0.62
C PRO A 149 -2.81 -15.92 1.81
N ASP A 150 -2.45 -17.18 2.03
CA ASP A 150 -2.93 -17.94 3.19
C ASP A 150 -2.44 -17.38 4.52
N LYS A 151 -1.28 -16.70 4.54
CA LYS A 151 -0.74 -16.04 5.73
C LYS A 151 -1.42 -14.70 6.03
N ALA A 152 -2.11 -14.10 5.07
CA ALA A 152 -2.95 -12.93 5.28
C ALA A 152 -4.25 -13.26 6.05
N VAL A 153 -4.77 -14.47 5.93
CA VAL A 153 -6.05 -14.87 6.55
C VAL A 153 -6.10 -14.65 8.07
N PRO A 154 -5.10 -15.03 8.87
CA PRO A 154 -5.09 -14.76 10.31
C PRO A 154 -5.16 -13.26 10.64
N TRP A 155 -4.56 -12.38 9.83
CA TRP A 155 -4.63 -10.93 9.99
C TRP A 155 -6.01 -10.41 9.65
N LEU A 156 -6.57 -10.80 8.52
CA LEU A 156 -7.94 -10.44 8.13
C LEU A 156 -8.98 -10.92 9.16
N THR A 157 -8.78 -12.09 9.76
CA THR A 157 -9.70 -12.61 10.78
C THR A 157 -9.78 -11.70 12.00
N ARG A 158 -8.72 -10.97 12.37
CA ARG A 158 -8.74 -10.01 13.50
C ARG A 158 -9.68 -8.83 13.24
N GLY A 159 -9.80 -8.40 11.99
CA GLY A 159 -10.65 -7.26 11.61
C GLY A 159 -12.10 -7.61 11.28
N LEU A 160 -12.44 -8.90 11.20
CA LEU A 160 -13.69 -9.37 10.62
C LEU A 160 -14.96 -8.77 11.27
N GLU A 161 -14.98 -8.63 12.59
CA GLU A 161 -16.16 -8.09 13.29
C GLU A 161 -16.15 -6.55 13.31
N LYS A 162 -14.96 -5.95 13.40
CA LYS A 162 -14.80 -4.52 13.61
C LYS A 162 -14.86 -3.72 12.30
N TYR A 163 -14.30 -4.28 11.21
CA TYR A 163 -14.08 -3.57 9.95
C TYR A 163 -14.83 -4.19 8.76
N ALA A 164 -15.84 -5.02 9.01
CA ALA A 164 -16.60 -5.74 7.97
C ALA A 164 -17.24 -4.83 6.91
N GLU A 165 -17.43 -3.55 7.22
CA GLU A 165 -18.01 -2.55 6.32
C GLU A 165 -16.99 -1.48 5.87
N GLU A 166 -15.75 -1.53 6.33
CA GLU A 166 -14.71 -0.60 5.92
C GLU A 166 -14.20 -0.94 4.52
N GLU A 167 -14.09 0.07 3.67
CA GLU A 167 -13.77 -0.09 2.24
C GLU A 167 -12.38 -0.72 2.06
N GLU A 168 -11.38 -0.26 2.82
CA GLU A 168 -10.02 -0.79 2.79
C GLU A 168 -9.96 -2.27 3.21
N TYR A 169 -10.71 -2.63 4.26
CA TYR A 169 -10.78 -4.01 4.73
C TYR A 169 -11.46 -4.94 3.70
N LEU A 170 -12.55 -4.48 3.10
CA LEU A 170 -13.25 -5.22 2.05
C LEU A 170 -12.35 -5.41 0.82
N ALA A 171 -11.57 -4.38 0.45
CA ALA A 171 -10.68 -4.44 -0.71
C ALA A 171 -9.56 -5.46 -0.51
N VAL A 172 -8.82 -5.39 0.61
CA VAL A 172 -7.76 -6.36 0.88
C VAL A 172 -8.29 -7.77 1.05
N THR A 173 -9.51 -7.94 1.59
CA THR A 173 -10.18 -9.25 1.70
C THR A 173 -10.53 -9.82 0.32
N ALA A 174 -11.05 -8.98 -0.58
CA ALA A 174 -11.34 -9.37 -1.97
C ALA A 174 -10.07 -9.81 -2.70
N ASP A 175 -8.99 -9.00 -2.60
CA ASP A 175 -7.69 -9.31 -3.21
C ASP A 175 -7.09 -10.60 -2.64
N CYS A 176 -7.23 -10.85 -1.34
CA CYS A 176 -6.78 -12.08 -0.69
C CYS A 176 -7.51 -13.30 -1.25
N PHE A 177 -8.84 -13.26 -1.33
CA PHE A 177 -9.60 -14.38 -1.91
C PHE A 177 -9.27 -14.61 -3.38
N LEU A 178 -9.06 -13.53 -4.15
CA LEU A 178 -8.65 -13.65 -5.54
C LEU A 178 -7.26 -14.32 -5.66
N ALA A 179 -6.30 -13.90 -4.83
CA ALA A 179 -4.96 -14.49 -4.79
C ALA A 179 -4.97 -15.97 -4.36
N GLN A 180 -5.93 -16.38 -3.53
CA GLN A 180 -6.17 -17.78 -3.17
C GLN A 180 -6.90 -18.58 -4.26
N GLY A 181 -7.35 -17.94 -5.35
CA GLY A 181 -8.18 -18.57 -6.39
C GLY A 181 -9.65 -18.81 -5.97
N LEU A 182 -10.09 -18.21 -4.86
CA LEU A 182 -11.47 -18.30 -4.34
C LEU A 182 -12.35 -17.23 -5.02
N LYS A 183 -12.50 -17.36 -6.31
CA LYS A 183 -13.08 -16.36 -7.23
C LYS A 183 -14.50 -15.92 -6.86
N ASP A 184 -15.37 -16.87 -6.48
CA ASP A 184 -16.75 -16.56 -6.10
C ASP A 184 -16.82 -15.69 -4.84
N LYS A 185 -15.90 -15.91 -3.88
CA LYS A 185 -15.79 -15.07 -2.70
C LYS A 185 -15.26 -13.69 -3.05
N ALA A 186 -14.20 -13.63 -3.85
CA ALA A 186 -13.64 -12.36 -4.31
C ALA A 186 -14.70 -11.52 -5.05
N GLU A 187 -15.46 -12.12 -5.97
CA GLU A 187 -16.58 -11.49 -6.68
C GLU A 187 -17.60 -10.88 -5.72
N MET A 188 -17.98 -11.61 -4.67
CA MET A 188 -18.92 -11.11 -3.66
C MET A 188 -18.41 -9.84 -2.97
N PHE A 189 -17.12 -9.79 -2.62
CA PHE A 189 -16.53 -8.63 -1.96
C PHE A 189 -16.33 -7.45 -2.91
N TYR A 190 -15.93 -7.70 -4.17
CA TYR A 190 -15.85 -6.62 -5.16
C TYR A 190 -17.22 -6.01 -5.47
N ASN A 191 -18.28 -6.82 -5.55
CA ASN A 191 -19.65 -6.29 -5.71
C ASN A 191 -20.06 -5.39 -4.53
N LYS A 192 -19.76 -5.78 -3.27
CA LYS A 192 -19.98 -4.91 -2.12
C LYS A 192 -19.23 -3.58 -2.21
N LEU A 193 -17.98 -3.62 -2.70
CA LEU A 193 -17.16 -2.42 -2.90
C LEU A 193 -17.72 -1.51 -3.98
N ILE A 194 -18.20 -2.08 -5.09
CA ILE A 194 -18.83 -1.36 -6.19
C ILE A 194 -20.17 -0.74 -5.72
N ASP A 195 -20.95 -1.45 -4.91
CA ASP A 195 -22.18 -0.90 -4.30
C ASP A 195 -21.89 0.33 -3.42
N LYS A 196 -20.75 0.34 -2.72
CA LYS A 196 -20.29 1.48 -1.89
C LYS A 196 -19.71 2.62 -2.74
N ASN A 197 -18.89 2.29 -3.74
CA ASN A 197 -18.23 3.25 -4.60
C ASN A 197 -18.27 2.80 -6.08
N PRO A 198 -19.37 3.08 -6.78
CA PRO A 198 -19.55 2.62 -8.18
C PRO A 198 -18.56 3.21 -9.19
N TYR A 199 -17.87 4.28 -8.82
CA TYR A 199 -16.93 4.98 -9.71
C TYR A 199 -15.47 4.57 -9.49
N SER A 200 -15.21 3.61 -8.61
CA SER A 200 -13.85 3.13 -8.34
C SER A 200 -13.38 2.16 -9.42
N ALA A 201 -12.56 2.64 -10.35
CA ALA A 201 -11.95 1.79 -11.38
C ALA A 201 -11.19 0.57 -10.83
N PRO A 202 -10.44 0.66 -9.70
CA PRO A 202 -9.81 -0.52 -9.08
C PRO A 202 -10.79 -1.64 -8.73
N TYR A 203 -11.99 -1.35 -8.29
CA TYR A 203 -12.97 -2.37 -7.89
C TYR A 203 -13.57 -3.08 -9.11
N TRP A 204 -13.90 -2.33 -10.15
CA TRP A 204 -14.32 -2.88 -11.43
C TRP A 204 -13.24 -3.75 -12.07
N PHE A 205 -11.99 -3.30 -11.99
CA PHE A 205 -10.86 -4.10 -12.47
C PHE A 205 -10.66 -5.39 -11.68
N GLY A 206 -10.82 -5.34 -10.35
CA GLY A 206 -10.81 -6.54 -9.50
C GLY A 206 -11.91 -7.53 -9.86
N LEU A 207 -13.14 -7.03 -10.08
CA LEU A 207 -14.27 -7.85 -10.53
C LEU A 207 -14.02 -8.44 -11.94
N ALA A 208 -13.50 -7.64 -12.87
CA ALA A 208 -13.13 -8.12 -14.21
C ALA A 208 -12.09 -9.25 -14.14
N ARG A 209 -11.11 -9.16 -13.25
CA ARG A 209 -10.14 -10.23 -13.00
C ARG A 209 -10.81 -11.51 -12.49
N CYS A 210 -11.78 -11.41 -11.58
CA CYS A 210 -12.54 -12.57 -11.12
C CYS A 210 -13.24 -13.25 -12.28
N TYR A 211 -13.93 -12.51 -13.14
CA TYR A 211 -14.62 -13.05 -14.31
C TYR A 211 -13.66 -13.64 -15.35
N PHE A 212 -12.54 -12.97 -15.59
CA PHE A 212 -11.51 -13.47 -16.50
C PHE A 212 -10.96 -14.85 -16.04
N GLU A 213 -10.65 -14.98 -14.75
CA GLU A 213 -10.17 -16.24 -14.19
C GLU A 213 -11.25 -17.34 -14.15
N GLN A 214 -12.54 -16.98 -14.13
CA GLN A 214 -13.68 -17.87 -14.30
C GLN A 214 -13.95 -18.19 -15.78
N GLN A 215 -13.21 -17.63 -16.72
CA GLN A 215 -13.40 -17.72 -18.17
C GLN A 215 -14.72 -17.12 -18.67
N LEU A 216 -15.31 -16.21 -17.89
CA LEU A 216 -16.50 -15.44 -18.23
C LEU A 216 -16.08 -14.14 -18.94
N PHE A 217 -15.49 -14.27 -20.12
CA PHE A 217 -14.83 -13.16 -20.83
C PHE A 217 -15.77 -12.01 -21.18
N ASP A 218 -17.03 -12.27 -21.53
CA ASP A 218 -18.01 -11.23 -21.84
C ASP A 218 -18.26 -10.34 -20.60
N LYS A 219 -18.45 -10.95 -19.42
CA LYS A 219 -18.61 -10.21 -18.18
C LYS A 219 -17.35 -9.46 -17.78
N ALA A 220 -16.16 -10.03 -18.02
CA ALA A 220 -14.91 -9.33 -17.75
C ALA A 220 -14.77 -8.06 -18.58
N ILE A 221 -15.18 -8.08 -19.85
CA ILE A 221 -15.19 -6.92 -20.74
C ILE A 221 -16.21 -5.88 -20.25
N GLU A 222 -17.45 -6.29 -19.97
CA GLU A 222 -18.50 -5.40 -19.45
C GLU A 222 -18.11 -4.70 -18.16
N SER A 223 -17.26 -5.31 -17.33
CA SER A 223 -16.77 -4.71 -16.09
C SER A 223 -15.65 -3.68 -16.31
N CYS A 224 -15.09 -3.59 -17.51
CA CYS A 224 -14.04 -2.63 -17.88
C CYS A 224 -14.56 -1.41 -18.64
N ASP A 225 -15.81 -1.46 -19.15
CA ASP A 225 -16.48 -0.40 -19.90
C ASP A 225 -17.23 0.59 -18.95
#